data_fedf33f72873634a64e1ebdeb300188c
#
_entry.id   fedf33f72873634a64e1ebdeb300188c
#
_cell.length_a   1.000
_cell.length_b   1.000
_cell.length_c   1.000
_cell.angle_alpha   90.00
_cell.angle_beta   90.00
_cell.angle_gamma   90.00
#
_symmetry.space_group_name_H-M   'P 1'
#
loop_
_entity.id
_entity.type
_entity.pdbx_description
1 polymer ?
#
loop_
_entity_poly.entity_id
_entity_poly.type
_entity_poly.pdbx_seq_one_letter_code
_entity_poly.pdbx_strand_id
1 'polypeptide(L)'
;MSSKTRMYSSSSPSRRSFLTSVATLGAVSTLAPGFLKAQAANGLVNVAYCGIGNRGEQVIKSMQATGLANVVALCDTDMGAPHTKEVLGLFPGAARFQDFRRMFDKMGRRIDAVVVSTPDFSHFPIAMLAMSQGKHVYCEKPMGQSFRQIELMMQAEHKYKVAAQMGNQGHSDANYHQFKAWVDAGIIRNVTRITAFMNNSRRWHGMKVSGRLPKQAVPPSLDWESWLATAAEHDYNVGYVNGEWRSWFDFGNGALGDWGAHIFDTAHEFLELGLPNEVVPVVIDGHSPYIFPQASTLAFRFPARGSRPPVELTWYDGQRNLPPLPPEFAAPVADPNIPPPSRGSADAKVLPPGKVIYADGLTFQGGTHGSTLKIIPESKALDLAGKLPMVPSSTSNHFENFLLACQGEERCRSSFAVAGPLCQVMALGVIAQRLNTTLAFDSTTRKIANHKVANELLAGAPPRKGWEQYYKL
;
A
#
# COMPACT_ATOMS: atom_id res chain seq x y z
N MET A 1 -19.70 72.39 -38.78
CA MET A 1 -18.60 72.05 -37.90
C MET A 1 -18.51 70.55 -37.88
N SER A 2 -17.36 70.01 -38.29
CA SER A 2 -17.12 68.65 -38.76
C SER A 2 -16.97 67.61 -37.60
N SER A 3 -17.76 66.55 -37.64
CA SER A 3 -17.55 65.37 -36.75
C SER A 3 -16.75 64.34 -37.59
N LYS A 4 -15.57 63.99 -37.10
CA LYS A 4 -14.73 62.91 -37.64
C LYS A 4 -15.07 61.57 -36.97
N THR A 5 -15.71 60.67 -37.72
CA THR A 5 -15.94 59.28 -37.36
C THR A 5 -14.62 58.49 -37.57
N ARG A 6 -14.09 57.82 -36.54
CA ARG A 6 -12.98 56.86 -36.63
C ARG A 6 -13.56 55.48 -36.95
N MET A 7 -13.21 54.92 -38.09
CA MET A 7 -13.42 53.51 -38.41
C MET A 7 -12.34 52.64 -37.76
N TYR A 8 -12.74 51.61 -37.02
CA TYR A 8 -11.88 50.54 -36.62
C TYR A 8 -11.83 49.45 -37.70
N SER A 9 -10.65 49.22 -38.26
CA SER A 9 -10.42 48.11 -39.19
C SER A 9 -10.08 46.86 -38.38
N SER A 10 -10.88 45.81 -38.48
CA SER A 10 -10.60 44.49 -37.98
C SER A 10 -9.69 43.77 -38.97
N SER A 11 -8.41 43.62 -38.64
CA SER A 11 -7.49 42.76 -39.39
C SER A 11 -7.56 41.35 -38.83
N SER A 12 -8.08 40.41 -39.63
CA SER A 12 -8.01 38.97 -39.36
C SER A 12 -6.56 38.49 -39.42
N PRO A 13 -6.05 37.65 -38.50
CA PRO A 13 -4.70 37.14 -38.56
C PRO A 13 -4.52 36.20 -39.75
N SER A 14 -3.43 36.39 -40.50
CA SER A 14 -3.13 35.60 -41.67
C SER A 14 -2.74 34.16 -41.34
N ARG A 15 -2.96 33.21 -42.27
CA ARG A 15 -2.59 31.79 -42.12
C ARG A 15 -1.11 31.57 -41.75
N ARG A 16 -0.23 32.50 -42.02
CA ARG A 16 1.20 32.41 -41.62
C ARG A 16 1.43 32.66 -40.14
N SER A 17 0.69 33.51 -39.45
CA SER A 17 0.81 33.72 -38.02
C SER A 17 0.26 32.56 -37.19
N PHE A 18 -0.72 31.82 -37.73
CA PHE A 18 -1.25 30.59 -37.07
C PHE A 18 -0.23 29.44 -37.13
N LEU A 19 0.48 29.27 -38.24
CA LEU A 19 1.51 28.21 -38.37
C LEU A 19 2.76 28.47 -37.53
N THR A 20 3.14 29.74 -37.31
CA THR A 20 4.26 30.06 -36.38
C THR A 20 3.88 29.90 -34.93
N SER A 21 2.64 30.09 -34.51
CA SER A 21 2.19 29.84 -33.15
C SER A 21 2.08 28.35 -32.81
N VAL A 22 1.77 27.49 -33.80
CA VAL A 22 1.73 26.04 -33.63
C VAL A 22 3.14 25.44 -33.58
N ALA A 23 4.11 26.01 -34.31
CA ALA A 23 5.50 25.56 -34.28
C ALA A 23 6.20 25.87 -32.94
N THR A 24 5.82 26.95 -32.23
CA THR A 24 6.38 27.28 -30.90
C THR A 24 5.75 26.47 -29.77
N LEU A 25 4.54 25.94 -29.90
CA LEU A 25 3.94 25.01 -28.94
C LEU A 25 4.47 23.58 -29.09
N GLY A 26 4.97 23.21 -30.28
CA GLY A 26 5.59 21.90 -30.52
C GLY A 26 7.02 21.75 -29.95
N ALA A 27 7.69 22.85 -29.61
CA ALA A 27 9.09 22.81 -29.10
C ALA A 27 9.20 22.78 -27.56
N VAL A 28 8.11 22.94 -26.81
CA VAL A 28 8.11 22.89 -25.34
C VAL A 28 7.75 21.50 -24.78
N SER A 29 7.34 20.56 -25.64
CA SER A 29 6.99 19.19 -25.21
C SER A 29 8.20 18.23 -25.13
N THR A 30 9.45 18.68 -25.33
CA THR A 30 10.64 17.82 -25.32
C THR A 30 11.44 17.84 -24.02
N LEU A 31 10.92 18.45 -22.93
CA LEU A 31 11.57 18.44 -21.61
C LEU A 31 10.71 17.78 -20.51
N ALA A 32 9.74 16.92 -20.85
CA ALA A 32 9.22 15.97 -19.90
C ALA A 32 10.33 14.95 -19.62
N PRO A 33 10.68 14.69 -18.33
CA PRO A 33 11.64 13.63 -18.03
C PRO A 33 11.10 12.35 -18.63
N GLY A 34 11.88 11.71 -19.53
CA GLY A 34 11.49 10.50 -20.21
C GLY A 34 11.25 9.39 -19.19
N PHE A 35 9.99 9.09 -18.88
CA PHE A 35 9.64 7.79 -18.34
C PHE A 35 10.11 6.77 -19.39
N LEU A 36 10.84 5.76 -18.95
CA LEU A 36 11.18 4.62 -19.81
C LEU A 36 9.84 3.98 -20.20
N LYS A 37 9.42 4.15 -21.46
CA LYS A 37 8.23 3.48 -21.96
C LYS A 37 8.52 1.99 -22.07
N ALA A 38 7.69 1.16 -21.48
CA ALA A 38 7.67 -0.26 -21.74
C ALA A 38 7.40 -0.46 -23.24
N GLN A 39 8.39 -0.96 -23.98
CA GLN A 39 8.26 -1.22 -25.43
C GLN A 39 8.33 -2.72 -25.68
N ALA A 40 7.24 -3.42 -25.38
CA ALA A 40 7.03 -4.70 -26.07
C ALA A 40 6.58 -4.43 -27.52
N ALA A 41 7.06 -5.20 -28.47
CA ALA A 41 6.73 -5.06 -29.89
C ALA A 41 5.21 -5.20 -30.19
N ASN A 42 4.43 -5.69 -29.24
CA ASN A 42 2.99 -5.92 -29.31
C ASN A 42 2.15 -4.98 -28.40
N GLY A 43 2.76 -3.95 -27.81
CA GLY A 43 2.05 -3.02 -26.91
C GLY A 43 1.74 -3.58 -25.52
N LEU A 44 2.19 -4.80 -25.17
CA LEU A 44 2.00 -5.39 -23.85
C LEU A 44 3.18 -5.09 -22.94
N VAL A 45 2.94 -5.00 -21.63
CA VAL A 45 3.98 -4.91 -20.60
C VAL A 45 4.49 -6.30 -20.27
N ASN A 46 5.79 -6.57 -20.44
CA ASN A 46 6.42 -7.83 -20.05
C ASN A 46 6.64 -7.87 -18.54
N VAL A 47 5.84 -8.68 -17.85
CA VAL A 47 5.79 -8.72 -16.39
C VAL A 47 6.45 -9.97 -15.85
N ALA A 48 7.34 -9.80 -14.88
CA ALA A 48 7.84 -10.88 -14.03
C ALA A 48 7.13 -10.84 -12.67
N TYR A 49 6.80 -12.01 -12.11
CA TYR A 49 6.08 -12.12 -10.85
C TYR A 49 6.93 -12.83 -9.81
N CYS A 50 7.12 -12.19 -8.66
CA CYS A 50 7.76 -12.74 -7.47
C CYS A 50 6.71 -13.01 -6.39
N GLY A 51 6.58 -14.28 -5.95
CA GLY A 51 5.47 -14.77 -5.15
C GLY A 51 4.26 -15.04 -6.04
N ILE A 52 4.03 -16.30 -6.41
CA ILE A 52 3.03 -16.67 -7.43
C ILE A 52 1.86 -17.47 -6.89
N GLY A 53 1.81 -17.75 -5.59
CA GLY A 53 0.70 -18.43 -4.94
C GLY A 53 -0.24 -17.50 -4.19
N ASN A 54 -1.43 -17.98 -3.84
CA ASN A 54 -2.41 -17.26 -3.03
C ASN A 54 -2.69 -15.83 -3.55
N ARG A 55 -2.18 -14.78 -2.85
CA ARG A 55 -2.36 -13.40 -3.29
C ARG A 55 -1.68 -13.12 -4.63
N GLY A 56 -0.49 -13.66 -4.85
CA GLY A 56 0.22 -13.53 -6.12
C GLY A 56 -0.57 -14.09 -7.29
N GLU A 57 -1.21 -15.25 -7.13
CA GLU A 57 -2.11 -15.84 -8.14
C GLU A 57 -3.27 -14.88 -8.49
N GLN A 58 -3.93 -14.30 -7.48
CA GLN A 58 -5.02 -13.34 -7.70
C GLN A 58 -4.54 -12.12 -8.50
N VAL A 59 -3.38 -11.57 -8.14
CA VAL A 59 -2.79 -10.41 -8.83
C VAL A 59 -2.43 -10.76 -10.28
N ILE A 60 -1.82 -11.92 -10.52
CA ILE A 60 -1.50 -12.39 -11.88
C ILE A 60 -2.78 -12.48 -12.73
N LYS A 61 -3.81 -13.14 -12.22
CA LYS A 61 -5.09 -13.30 -12.93
C LYS A 61 -5.75 -11.94 -13.21
N SER A 62 -5.73 -11.03 -12.24
CA SER A 62 -6.30 -9.69 -12.39
C SER A 62 -5.54 -8.85 -13.43
N MET A 63 -4.21 -8.92 -13.46
CA MET A 63 -3.41 -8.23 -14.48
C MET A 63 -3.62 -8.83 -15.87
N GLN A 64 -3.71 -10.16 -15.97
CA GLN A 64 -4.00 -10.83 -17.24
C GLN A 64 -5.39 -10.47 -17.79
N ALA A 65 -6.38 -10.32 -16.92
CA ALA A 65 -7.74 -9.92 -17.31
C ALA A 65 -7.81 -8.52 -17.94
N THR A 66 -6.82 -7.66 -17.75
CA THR A 66 -6.74 -6.35 -18.41
C THR A 66 -6.37 -6.43 -19.88
N GLY A 67 -5.77 -7.53 -20.33
CA GLY A 67 -5.23 -7.66 -21.68
C GLY A 67 -3.95 -6.84 -21.97
N LEU A 68 -3.34 -6.19 -20.95
CA LEU A 68 -2.17 -5.31 -21.09
C LEU A 68 -0.85 -5.96 -20.65
N ALA A 69 -0.88 -7.14 -20.02
CA ALA A 69 0.29 -7.80 -19.46
C ALA A 69 0.67 -9.07 -20.23
N ASN A 70 1.98 -9.29 -20.38
CA ASN A 70 2.57 -10.54 -20.88
C ASN A 70 3.44 -11.16 -19.76
N VAL A 71 3.12 -12.40 -19.34
CA VAL A 71 3.87 -13.11 -18.29
C VAL A 71 5.15 -13.68 -18.88
N VAL A 72 6.31 -13.13 -18.53
CA VAL A 72 7.60 -13.56 -19.06
C VAL A 72 8.41 -14.41 -18.08
N ALA A 73 8.22 -14.19 -16.77
CA ALA A 73 8.93 -14.95 -15.73
C ALA A 73 8.07 -15.11 -14.46
N LEU A 74 8.25 -16.25 -13.81
CA LEU A 74 7.64 -16.61 -12.54
C LEU A 74 8.75 -16.95 -11.54
N CYS A 75 8.72 -16.34 -10.36
CA CYS A 75 9.69 -16.56 -9.30
C CYS A 75 8.97 -16.85 -7.98
N ASP A 76 9.27 -18.01 -7.39
CA ASP A 76 8.80 -18.35 -6.04
C ASP A 76 9.87 -19.22 -5.38
N THR A 77 10.14 -18.98 -4.11
CA THR A 77 11.17 -19.72 -3.37
C THR A 77 10.81 -21.19 -3.16
N ASP A 78 9.53 -21.55 -3.28
CA ASP A 78 9.05 -22.93 -3.23
C ASP A 78 8.22 -23.29 -4.47
N MET A 79 8.90 -23.54 -5.57
CA MET A 79 8.27 -23.90 -6.85
C MET A 79 7.54 -25.25 -6.83
N GLY A 80 7.77 -26.10 -5.83
CA GLY A 80 7.08 -27.36 -5.63
C GLY A 80 5.86 -27.29 -4.71
N ALA A 81 5.62 -26.13 -4.11
CA ALA A 81 4.51 -25.95 -3.17
C ALA A 81 3.14 -26.06 -3.86
N PRO A 82 2.11 -26.61 -3.17
CA PRO A 82 0.77 -26.72 -3.74
C PRO A 82 0.20 -25.40 -4.25
N HIS A 83 0.49 -24.28 -3.59
CA HIS A 83 -0.03 -22.96 -3.93
C HIS A 83 0.54 -22.35 -5.22
N THR A 84 1.61 -22.90 -5.78
CA THR A 84 2.19 -22.43 -7.06
C THR A 84 1.65 -23.18 -8.26
N LYS A 85 1.06 -24.35 -8.05
CA LYS A 85 0.72 -25.32 -9.09
C LYS A 85 -0.19 -24.77 -10.18
N GLU A 86 -1.21 -24.02 -9.80
CA GLU A 86 -2.18 -23.45 -10.75
C GLU A 86 -1.51 -22.45 -11.69
N VAL A 87 -0.76 -21.49 -11.18
CA VAL A 87 -0.06 -20.47 -11.98
C VAL A 87 0.97 -21.10 -12.90
N LEU A 88 1.72 -22.09 -12.42
CA LEU A 88 2.68 -22.83 -13.24
C LEU A 88 2.01 -23.59 -14.39
N GLY A 89 0.78 -24.04 -14.19
CA GLY A 89 -0.04 -24.67 -15.24
C GLY A 89 -0.60 -23.68 -16.25
N LEU A 90 -1.02 -22.50 -15.79
CA LEU A 90 -1.57 -21.44 -16.66
C LEU A 90 -0.51 -20.81 -17.58
N PHE A 91 0.76 -20.75 -17.14
CA PHE A 91 1.84 -20.10 -17.88
C PHE A 91 3.04 -21.05 -18.13
N PRO A 92 2.85 -22.15 -18.90
CA PRO A 92 3.90 -23.15 -19.12
C PRO A 92 5.13 -22.58 -19.87
N GLY A 93 4.95 -21.53 -20.66
CA GLY A 93 6.02 -20.86 -21.41
C GLY A 93 6.81 -19.82 -20.65
N ALA A 94 6.38 -19.44 -19.46
CA ALA A 94 7.10 -18.46 -18.61
C ALA A 94 8.37 -19.09 -18.01
N ALA A 95 9.46 -18.32 -17.98
CA ALA A 95 10.70 -18.78 -17.35
C ALA A 95 10.51 -18.88 -15.81
N ARG A 96 11.13 -19.89 -15.18
CA ARG A 96 10.91 -20.24 -13.77
C ARG A 96 12.16 -20.05 -12.94
N PHE A 97 12.03 -19.43 -11.76
CA PHE A 97 13.14 -19.12 -10.86
C PHE A 97 12.72 -19.31 -9.40
N GLN A 98 13.64 -19.76 -8.56
CA GLN A 98 13.46 -19.75 -7.09
C GLN A 98 14.13 -18.54 -6.41
N ASP A 99 15.09 -17.95 -7.10
CA ASP A 99 15.82 -16.76 -6.64
C ASP A 99 15.61 -15.61 -7.63
N PHE A 100 15.02 -14.51 -7.15
CA PHE A 100 14.76 -13.33 -7.96
C PHE A 100 16.05 -12.68 -8.52
N ARG A 101 17.18 -12.78 -7.82
CA ARG A 101 18.48 -12.28 -8.30
C ARG A 101 18.87 -12.99 -9.61
N ARG A 102 18.74 -14.31 -9.64
CA ARG A 102 18.98 -15.11 -10.86
C ARG A 102 17.98 -14.81 -11.96
N MET A 103 16.73 -14.52 -11.59
CA MET A 103 15.73 -14.08 -12.58
C MET A 103 16.16 -12.77 -13.25
N PHE A 104 16.59 -11.78 -12.50
CA PHE A 104 17.08 -10.53 -13.06
C PHE A 104 18.34 -10.70 -13.89
N ASP A 105 19.29 -11.52 -13.45
CA ASP A 105 20.54 -11.82 -14.20
C ASP A 105 20.24 -12.43 -15.57
N LYS A 106 19.24 -13.33 -15.66
CA LYS A 106 18.92 -14.05 -16.88
C LYS A 106 17.91 -13.33 -17.77
N MET A 107 16.94 -12.65 -17.16
CA MET A 107 15.76 -12.12 -17.85
C MET A 107 15.67 -10.60 -17.83
N GLY A 108 16.53 -9.87 -17.12
CA GLY A 108 16.40 -8.43 -16.87
C GLY A 108 16.15 -7.59 -18.13
N ARG A 109 16.74 -7.96 -19.28
CA ARG A 109 16.51 -7.24 -20.56
C ARG A 109 15.12 -7.49 -21.15
N ARG A 110 14.41 -8.53 -20.73
CA ARG A 110 13.09 -8.94 -21.24
C ARG A 110 11.95 -8.54 -20.29
N ILE A 111 12.27 -8.01 -19.11
CA ILE A 111 11.32 -7.61 -18.09
C ILE A 111 11.12 -6.10 -18.19
N ASP A 112 9.89 -5.63 -18.26
CA ASP A 112 9.51 -4.23 -18.20
C ASP A 112 9.04 -3.86 -16.79
N ALA A 113 8.28 -4.75 -16.15
CA ALA A 113 7.73 -4.56 -14.83
C ALA A 113 7.85 -5.81 -13.95
N VAL A 114 7.92 -5.60 -12.65
CA VAL A 114 7.95 -6.67 -11.65
C VAL A 114 6.78 -6.52 -10.68
N VAL A 115 6.08 -7.60 -10.45
CA VAL A 115 5.05 -7.72 -9.41
C VAL A 115 5.64 -8.45 -8.22
N VAL A 116 5.54 -7.85 -7.03
CA VAL A 116 6.06 -8.40 -5.79
C VAL A 116 4.89 -8.74 -4.87
N SER A 117 4.60 -10.03 -4.71
CA SER A 117 3.52 -10.57 -3.87
C SER A 117 4.04 -11.62 -2.88
N THR A 118 5.24 -11.41 -2.41
CA THR A 118 5.97 -12.25 -1.44
C THR A 118 5.59 -11.88 0.00
N PRO A 119 6.17 -12.51 1.05
CA PRO A 119 6.05 -12.03 2.42
C PRO A 119 6.59 -10.60 2.61
N ASP A 120 6.01 -9.83 3.54
CA ASP A 120 6.25 -8.39 3.72
C ASP A 120 7.73 -8.00 3.78
N PHE A 121 8.54 -8.75 4.51
CA PHE A 121 9.97 -8.46 4.71
C PHE A 121 10.81 -8.57 3.44
N SER A 122 10.36 -9.33 2.45
CA SER A 122 11.07 -9.54 1.19
C SER A 122 10.63 -8.59 0.06
N HIS A 123 9.61 -7.77 0.29
CA HIS A 123 9.18 -6.75 -0.68
C HIS A 123 10.31 -5.80 -1.04
N PHE A 124 11.01 -5.30 -0.04
CA PHE A 124 12.04 -4.28 -0.17
C PHE A 124 13.19 -4.68 -1.11
N PRO A 125 13.93 -5.80 -0.90
CA PRO A 125 15.07 -6.11 -1.74
C PRO A 125 14.68 -6.40 -3.20
N ILE A 126 13.51 -7.00 -3.43
CA ILE A 126 13.02 -7.29 -4.78
C ILE A 126 12.68 -5.99 -5.52
N ALA A 127 11.92 -5.10 -4.87
CA ALA A 127 11.53 -3.81 -5.43
C ALA A 127 12.76 -2.91 -5.69
N MET A 128 13.72 -2.86 -4.76
CA MET A 128 14.95 -2.07 -4.91
C MET A 128 15.80 -2.56 -6.08
N LEU A 129 15.97 -3.88 -6.24
CA LEU A 129 16.69 -4.44 -7.38
C LEU A 129 15.97 -4.11 -8.69
N ALA A 130 14.65 -4.27 -8.75
CA ALA A 130 13.86 -3.95 -9.92
C ALA A 130 14.04 -2.47 -10.32
N MET A 131 13.81 -1.54 -9.40
CA MET A 131 13.90 -0.11 -9.66
C MET A 131 15.32 0.31 -10.07
N SER A 132 16.36 -0.25 -9.43
CA SER A 132 17.76 0.04 -9.79
C SER A 132 18.13 -0.39 -11.20
N GLN A 133 17.41 -1.34 -11.78
CA GLN A 133 17.53 -1.77 -13.18
C GLN A 133 16.54 -1.08 -14.12
N GLY A 134 15.88 0.00 -13.66
CA GLY A 134 14.91 0.75 -14.44
C GLY A 134 13.60 0.00 -14.71
N LYS A 135 13.22 -0.98 -13.87
CA LYS A 135 11.96 -1.72 -14.02
C LYS A 135 10.86 -1.09 -13.20
N HIS A 136 9.64 -1.06 -13.76
CA HIS A 136 8.44 -0.66 -13.05
C HIS A 136 8.09 -1.69 -11.97
N VAL A 137 7.46 -1.26 -10.88
CA VAL A 137 7.20 -2.13 -9.72
C VAL A 137 5.74 -2.01 -9.26
N TYR A 138 5.05 -3.14 -9.18
CA TYR A 138 3.84 -3.29 -8.38
C TYR A 138 4.21 -4.09 -7.14
N CYS A 139 4.06 -3.51 -5.96
CA CYS A 139 4.42 -4.14 -4.70
C CYS A 139 3.20 -4.30 -3.80
N GLU A 140 2.88 -5.53 -3.39
CA GLU A 140 1.80 -5.77 -2.43
C GLU A 140 2.03 -5.00 -1.13
N LYS A 141 0.96 -4.74 -0.43
CA LYS A 141 0.95 -4.00 0.83
C LYS A 141 1.32 -4.93 2.02
N PRO A 142 1.96 -4.36 3.06
CA PRO A 142 2.60 -3.03 3.09
C PRO A 142 3.90 -3.03 2.27
N MET A 143 4.31 -1.85 1.78
CA MET A 143 5.46 -1.74 0.87
C MET A 143 6.74 -2.35 1.43
N GLY A 144 6.98 -2.25 2.72
CA GLY A 144 8.17 -2.74 3.39
C GLY A 144 7.93 -2.99 4.87
N GLN A 145 8.91 -3.61 5.51
CA GLN A 145 8.80 -4.01 6.90
C GLN A 145 9.23 -2.90 7.88
N SER A 146 10.24 -2.10 7.52
CA SER A 146 10.75 -1.04 8.39
C SER A 146 10.50 0.34 7.81
N PHE A 147 10.45 1.36 8.69
CA PHE A 147 10.33 2.75 8.30
C PHE A 147 11.41 3.17 7.29
N ARG A 148 12.65 2.74 7.49
CA ARG A 148 13.78 3.05 6.61
C ARG A 148 13.67 2.36 5.25
N GLN A 149 13.23 1.11 5.20
CA GLN A 149 13.01 0.43 3.91
C GLN A 149 11.98 1.15 3.06
N ILE A 150 10.85 1.56 3.66
CA ILE A 150 9.81 2.32 2.98
C ILE A 150 10.34 3.65 2.44
N GLU A 151 11.15 4.35 3.25
CA GLU A 151 11.79 5.59 2.85
C GLU A 151 12.71 5.41 1.63
N LEU A 152 13.54 4.36 1.65
CA LEU A 152 14.43 4.02 0.52
C LEU A 152 13.64 3.68 -0.75
N MET A 153 12.51 2.98 -0.64
CA MET A 153 11.65 2.67 -1.79
C MET A 153 11.05 3.93 -2.41
N MET A 154 10.59 4.90 -1.61
CA MET A 154 10.13 6.20 -2.12
C MET A 154 11.26 6.97 -2.83
N GLN A 155 12.45 6.98 -2.24
CA GLN A 155 13.62 7.62 -2.83
C GLN A 155 14.06 6.94 -4.13
N ALA A 156 13.94 5.61 -4.21
CA ALA A 156 14.27 4.82 -5.41
C ALA A 156 13.29 5.10 -6.56
N GLU A 157 11.98 5.14 -6.28
CA GLU A 157 10.97 5.54 -7.28
C GLU A 157 11.34 6.89 -7.91
N HIS A 158 11.62 7.89 -7.08
CA HIS A 158 11.99 9.22 -7.54
C HIS A 158 13.32 9.22 -8.32
N LYS A 159 14.36 8.52 -7.81
CA LYS A 159 15.69 8.48 -8.42
C LYS A 159 15.68 7.79 -9.77
N TYR A 160 15.04 6.64 -9.87
CA TYR A 160 15.05 5.81 -11.09
C TYR A 160 13.93 6.15 -12.07
N LYS A 161 13.00 7.04 -11.68
CA LYS A 161 11.88 7.52 -12.52
C LYS A 161 11.07 6.40 -13.14
N VAL A 162 10.73 5.41 -12.35
CA VAL A 162 9.91 4.27 -12.75
C VAL A 162 8.48 4.43 -12.23
N ALA A 163 7.51 3.80 -12.89
CA ALA A 163 6.19 3.65 -12.31
C ALA A 163 6.27 2.63 -11.17
N ALA A 164 5.88 3.04 -9.96
CA ALA A 164 5.83 2.19 -8.80
C ALA A 164 4.47 2.33 -8.11
N GLN A 165 3.81 1.21 -7.79
CA GLN A 165 2.46 1.22 -7.21
C GLN A 165 2.36 0.21 -6.09
N MET A 166 1.74 0.60 -4.97
CA MET A 166 1.38 -0.31 -3.89
C MET A 166 0.09 -1.06 -4.20
N GLY A 167 0.01 -2.32 -3.77
CA GLY A 167 -1.11 -3.24 -4.00
C GLY A 167 -2.30 -3.06 -3.05
N ASN A 168 -2.68 -1.83 -2.71
CA ASN A 168 -3.90 -1.50 -1.96
C ASN A 168 -5.03 -1.16 -2.93
N GLN A 169 -5.54 -2.16 -3.65
CA GLN A 169 -6.44 -1.99 -4.80
C GLN A 169 -7.65 -1.09 -4.55
N GLY A 170 -8.18 -1.02 -3.33
CA GLY A 170 -9.25 -0.11 -2.95
C GLY A 170 -8.94 1.37 -3.23
N HIS A 171 -7.66 1.72 -3.37
CA HIS A 171 -7.20 3.06 -3.72
C HIS A 171 -7.58 3.50 -5.16
N SER A 172 -8.16 2.63 -5.95
CA SER A 172 -8.65 2.93 -7.31
C SER A 172 -10.14 2.69 -7.45
N ASP A 173 -10.84 2.38 -6.36
CA ASP A 173 -12.26 2.05 -6.35
C ASP A 173 -13.15 3.27 -6.02
N ALA A 174 -14.45 3.06 -5.93
CA ALA A 174 -15.43 4.12 -5.72
C ALA A 174 -15.19 4.97 -4.46
N ASN A 175 -14.67 4.38 -3.38
CA ASN A 175 -14.36 5.10 -2.13
C ASN A 175 -13.28 6.17 -2.32
N TYR A 176 -12.27 5.92 -3.16
CA TYR A 176 -11.22 6.88 -3.48
C TYR A 176 -11.80 8.16 -4.10
N HIS A 177 -12.59 7.98 -5.16
CA HIS A 177 -13.21 9.10 -5.86
C HIS A 177 -14.24 9.82 -5.01
N GLN A 178 -15.03 9.09 -4.21
CA GLN A 178 -16.00 9.68 -3.30
C GLN A 178 -15.31 10.50 -2.20
N PHE A 179 -14.30 9.92 -1.54
CA PHE A 179 -13.61 10.61 -0.44
C PHE A 179 -12.98 11.92 -0.94
N LYS A 180 -12.28 11.85 -2.08
CA LYS A 180 -11.70 13.03 -2.71
C LYS A 180 -12.76 14.09 -3.03
N ALA A 181 -13.84 13.71 -3.73
CA ALA A 181 -14.91 14.63 -4.08
C ALA A 181 -15.56 15.29 -2.85
N TRP A 182 -15.74 14.53 -1.77
CA TRP A 182 -16.33 15.05 -0.54
C TRP A 182 -15.37 15.96 0.24
N VAL A 183 -14.08 15.72 0.21
CA VAL A 183 -13.08 16.65 0.77
C VAL A 183 -13.01 17.92 -0.05
N ASP A 184 -12.91 17.82 -1.38
CA ASP A 184 -12.85 18.98 -2.28
C ASP A 184 -14.09 19.88 -2.19
N ALA A 185 -15.27 19.29 -1.97
CA ALA A 185 -16.52 20.00 -1.76
C ALA A 185 -16.73 20.52 -0.30
N GLY A 186 -15.79 20.25 0.60
CA GLY A 186 -15.90 20.67 2.00
C GLY A 186 -16.95 19.89 2.82
N ILE A 187 -17.45 18.76 2.33
CA ILE A 187 -18.35 17.86 3.09
C ILE A 187 -17.56 17.18 4.21
N ILE A 188 -16.35 16.66 3.92
CA ILE A 188 -15.43 16.15 4.93
C ILE A 188 -14.44 17.26 5.26
N ARG A 189 -14.64 17.91 6.41
CA ARG A 189 -13.78 19.01 6.87
C ARG A 189 -13.63 18.98 8.39
N ASN A 190 -12.56 19.60 8.88
CA ASN A 190 -12.28 19.71 10.31
C ASN A 190 -12.39 18.38 11.06
N VAL A 191 -11.86 17.31 10.45
CA VAL A 191 -11.78 16.00 11.07
C VAL A 191 -10.84 16.06 12.26
N THR A 192 -11.30 15.60 13.43
CA THR A 192 -10.52 15.59 14.68
C THR A 192 -10.25 14.18 15.20
N ARG A 193 -11.08 13.20 14.81
CA ARG A 193 -10.96 11.83 15.27
C ARG A 193 -11.33 10.81 14.18
N ILE A 194 -10.59 9.73 14.15
CA ILE A 194 -10.87 8.56 13.30
C ILE A 194 -10.78 7.31 14.19
N THR A 195 -11.81 6.48 14.18
CA THR A 195 -11.81 5.14 14.77
C THR A 195 -11.71 4.12 13.65
N ALA A 196 -10.67 3.31 13.65
CA ALA A 196 -10.42 2.30 12.63
C ALA A 196 -10.25 0.92 13.29
N PHE A 197 -10.75 -0.14 12.66
CA PHE A 197 -10.79 -1.43 13.31
C PHE A 197 -10.79 -2.61 12.35
N MET A 198 -10.15 -3.70 12.81
CA MET A 198 -10.16 -5.02 12.16
C MET A 198 -10.18 -6.11 13.23
N ASN A 199 -11.36 -6.58 13.57
CA ASN A 199 -11.58 -7.50 14.70
C ASN A 199 -11.62 -8.98 14.30
N ASN A 200 -11.38 -9.32 13.03
CA ASN A 200 -11.29 -10.71 12.60
C ASN A 200 -10.02 -11.38 13.14
N SER A 201 -10.14 -12.60 13.63
CA SER A 201 -8.98 -13.42 13.96
C SER A 201 -8.10 -13.66 12.74
N ARG A 202 -6.84 -13.32 12.84
CA ARG A 202 -5.88 -13.57 11.77
C ARG A 202 -4.48 -13.89 12.30
N ARG A 203 -4.10 -15.16 12.23
CA ARG A 203 -2.71 -15.65 12.19
C ARG A 203 -1.80 -15.41 13.40
N TRP A 204 -2.23 -14.73 14.44
CA TRP A 204 -1.47 -14.46 15.68
C TRP A 204 -2.21 -14.99 16.91
N HIS A 205 -2.66 -16.13 16.88
CA HIS A 205 -3.67 -16.81 17.69
C HIS A 205 -3.20 -17.21 19.07
N GLY A 206 -2.64 -16.31 19.84
CA GLY A 206 -2.29 -16.60 21.21
C GLY A 206 -1.20 -17.66 21.36
N MET A 207 -0.37 -17.83 20.38
CA MET A 207 0.82 -18.67 20.50
C MET A 207 1.65 -18.17 21.67
N LYS A 208 1.95 -19.03 22.60
CA LYS A 208 2.91 -18.74 23.67
C LYS A 208 4.30 -19.09 23.16
N VAL A 209 5.06 -18.06 22.79
CA VAL A 209 6.40 -18.22 22.21
C VAL A 209 7.39 -17.53 23.13
N SER A 210 8.37 -18.28 23.61
CA SER A 210 9.45 -17.75 24.44
C SER A 210 10.76 -17.48 23.67
N GLY A 211 10.76 -17.76 22.35
CA GLY A 211 11.93 -17.60 21.50
C GLY A 211 11.66 -18.00 20.05
N ARG A 212 12.72 -18.15 19.28
CA ARG A 212 12.66 -18.70 17.92
C ARG A 212 12.22 -20.16 17.97
N LEU A 213 11.50 -20.59 16.93
CA LEU A 213 11.06 -21.98 16.83
C LEU A 213 12.26 -22.93 16.60
N PRO A 214 12.16 -24.19 17.05
CA PRO A 214 13.24 -25.17 16.89
C PRO A 214 13.48 -25.48 15.39
N LYS A 215 14.74 -25.78 15.07
CA LYS A 215 15.17 -26.16 13.73
C LYS A 215 14.42 -27.39 13.20
N GLN A 216 14.00 -27.30 11.95
CA GLN A 216 13.45 -28.41 11.18
C GLN A 216 14.23 -28.59 9.87
N ALA A 217 14.08 -29.75 9.22
CA ALA A 217 14.63 -29.99 7.88
C ALA A 217 13.93 -29.11 6.87
N VAL A 218 14.71 -28.40 6.05
CA VAL A 218 14.19 -27.61 4.94
C VAL A 218 13.58 -28.54 3.89
N PRO A 219 12.34 -28.32 3.43
CA PRO A 219 11.78 -29.09 2.32
C PRO A 219 12.66 -29.01 1.07
N PRO A 220 12.84 -30.10 0.31
CA PRO A 220 13.70 -30.11 -0.89
C PRO A 220 13.28 -29.11 -1.99
N SER A 221 12.02 -28.72 -2.02
CA SER A 221 11.48 -27.77 -2.99
C SER A 221 11.67 -26.30 -2.59
N LEU A 222 12.05 -26.02 -1.32
CA LEU A 222 12.16 -24.68 -0.78
C LEU A 222 13.61 -24.17 -0.79
N ASP A 223 13.87 -23.06 -1.45
CA ASP A 223 15.10 -22.28 -1.29
C ASP A 223 14.98 -21.38 -0.07
N TRP A 224 15.40 -21.90 1.11
CA TRP A 224 15.30 -21.18 2.39
C TRP A 224 16.18 -19.93 2.44
N GLU A 225 17.34 -19.95 1.79
CA GLU A 225 18.24 -18.80 1.70
C GLU A 225 17.59 -17.63 0.96
N SER A 226 16.99 -17.91 -0.19
CA SER A 226 16.25 -16.93 -0.97
C SER A 226 14.97 -16.47 -0.26
N TRP A 227 14.32 -17.37 0.51
CA TRP A 227 13.14 -17.02 1.29
C TRP A 227 13.46 -16.00 2.39
N LEU A 228 14.55 -16.20 3.12
CA LEU A 228 14.98 -15.27 4.19
C LEU A 228 15.33 -13.89 3.66
N ALA A 229 15.71 -13.75 2.40
CA ALA A 229 16.05 -12.45 1.78
C ALA A 229 16.93 -11.58 2.72
N THR A 230 16.50 -10.36 3.03
CA THR A 230 17.22 -9.43 3.94
C THR A 230 16.95 -9.67 5.43
N ALA A 231 16.03 -10.57 5.80
CA ALA A 231 15.76 -10.87 7.21
C ALA A 231 17.00 -11.44 7.91
N ALA A 232 17.03 -11.35 9.23
CA ALA A 232 18.08 -11.96 10.03
C ALA A 232 18.13 -13.48 9.82
N GLU A 233 19.29 -14.08 10.10
CA GLU A 233 19.47 -15.54 9.99
C GLU A 233 18.52 -16.29 10.91
N HIS A 234 17.76 -17.22 10.34
CA HIS A 234 16.85 -18.11 11.04
C HIS A 234 17.03 -19.54 10.55
N ASP A 235 17.01 -20.49 11.47
CA ASP A 235 16.76 -21.89 11.14
C ASP A 235 15.35 -22.05 10.58
N TYR A 236 15.17 -22.95 9.64
CA TYR A 236 13.86 -23.25 9.06
C TYR A 236 12.93 -23.87 10.11
N ASN A 237 11.68 -23.40 10.10
CA ASN A 237 10.56 -24.05 10.76
C ASN A 237 9.27 -23.78 9.97
N VAL A 238 8.39 -24.78 9.89
CA VAL A 238 7.09 -24.66 9.18
C VAL A 238 6.21 -23.53 9.75
N GLY A 239 6.39 -23.15 11.00
CA GLY A 239 5.70 -22.04 11.66
C GLY A 239 6.13 -20.65 11.18
N TYR A 240 7.07 -20.55 10.23
CA TYR A 240 7.46 -19.29 9.57
C TYR A 240 6.93 -19.15 8.13
N VAL A 241 6.54 -20.24 7.47
CA VAL A 241 6.11 -20.25 6.06
C VAL A 241 4.58 -20.35 5.93
N ASN A 242 4.07 -20.41 4.71
CA ASN A 242 2.66 -20.64 4.39
C ASN A 242 1.67 -19.66 5.06
N GLY A 243 2.10 -18.40 5.23
CA GLY A 243 1.28 -17.33 5.81
C GLY A 243 1.48 -17.15 7.31
N GLU A 244 2.10 -18.09 8.03
CA GLU A 244 2.40 -17.98 9.47
C GLU A 244 3.44 -16.87 9.77
N TRP A 245 4.26 -16.50 8.78
CA TRP A 245 5.21 -15.39 8.84
C TRP A 245 4.57 -14.07 9.30
N ARG A 246 3.29 -13.87 9.03
CA ARG A 246 2.55 -12.67 9.45
C ARG A 246 2.43 -12.50 10.95
N SER A 247 2.58 -13.59 11.70
CA SER A 247 2.55 -13.57 13.16
C SER A 247 3.84 -13.06 13.79
N TRP A 248 4.94 -13.03 13.05
CA TRP A 248 6.27 -12.77 13.56
C TRP A 248 6.77 -11.37 13.22
N PHE A 249 7.27 -10.65 14.23
CA PHE A 249 7.87 -9.32 14.01
C PHE A 249 9.07 -9.35 13.06
N ASP A 250 9.76 -10.50 12.96
CA ASP A 250 10.91 -10.63 12.06
C ASP A 250 10.51 -10.74 10.58
N PHE A 251 9.24 -11.03 10.27
CA PHE A 251 8.79 -11.33 8.90
C PHE A 251 7.57 -10.53 8.44
N GLY A 252 6.70 -10.10 9.35
CA GLY A 252 5.43 -9.45 9.00
C GLY A 252 5.22 -8.13 9.70
N ASN A 253 4.07 -7.52 9.41
CA ASN A 253 3.60 -6.27 10.01
C ASN A 253 2.28 -6.44 10.80
N GLY A 254 1.87 -7.68 11.11
CA GLY A 254 0.68 -7.98 11.90
C GLY A 254 -0.64 -7.51 11.28
N ALA A 255 -1.67 -7.41 12.12
CA ALA A 255 -2.99 -6.95 11.68
C ALA A 255 -2.96 -5.51 11.16
N LEU A 256 -2.20 -4.65 11.81
CA LEU A 256 -2.08 -3.25 11.44
C LEU A 256 -1.50 -3.08 10.03
N GLY A 257 -0.38 -3.76 9.72
CA GLY A 257 0.22 -3.68 8.39
C GLY A 257 -0.59 -4.38 7.31
N ASP A 258 -1.25 -5.51 7.65
CA ASP A 258 -2.07 -6.26 6.70
C ASP A 258 -3.36 -5.50 6.32
N TRP A 259 -3.97 -4.75 7.26
CA TRP A 259 -5.29 -4.13 7.08
C TRP A 259 -5.29 -2.60 7.12
N GLY A 260 -4.35 -1.97 7.80
CA GLY A 260 -4.27 -0.51 7.90
C GLY A 260 -4.22 0.15 6.52
N ALA A 261 -3.48 -0.45 5.58
CA ALA A 261 -3.38 0.01 4.19
C ALA A 261 -4.72 0.01 3.43
N HIS A 262 -5.74 -0.73 3.89
CA HIS A 262 -7.07 -0.74 3.29
C HIS A 262 -8.08 0.12 4.05
N ILE A 263 -7.81 0.44 5.32
CA ILE A 263 -8.76 1.14 6.19
C ILE A 263 -8.40 2.61 6.36
N PHE A 264 -7.11 2.94 6.57
CA PHE A 264 -6.65 4.33 6.73
C PHE A 264 -6.53 5.08 5.42
N ASP A 265 -6.22 4.37 4.35
CA ASP A 265 -5.80 4.76 3.02
C ASP A 265 -6.31 6.14 2.56
N THR A 266 -7.57 6.22 2.14
CA THR A 266 -8.17 7.46 1.63
C THR A 266 -8.22 8.58 2.67
N ALA A 267 -8.42 8.24 3.96
CA ALA A 267 -8.38 9.22 5.02
C ALA A 267 -6.96 9.78 5.22
N HIS A 268 -5.94 8.93 5.15
CA HIS A 268 -4.55 9.36 5.28
C HIS A 268 -4.14 10.33 4.17
N GLU A 269 -4.46 10.00 2.92
CA GLU A 269 -4.12 10.82 1.76
C GLU A 269 -4.89 12.13 1.73
N PHE A 270 -6.24 12.07 1.64
CA PHE A 270 -7.04 13.27 1.37
C PHE A 270 -7.21 14.20 2.56
N LEU A 271 -7.05 13.72 3.79
CA LEU A 271 -6.92 14.59 4.95
C LEU A 271 -5.48 15.08 5.15
N GLU A 272 -4.53 14.63 4.32
CA GLU A 272 -3.11 14.97 4.37
C GLU A 272 -2.53 14.73 5.78
N LEU A 273 -2.81 13.54 6.36
CA LEU A 273 -2.44 13.27 7.75
C LEU A 273 -0.92 13.33 7.99
N GLY A 274 -0.12 12.89 7.02
CA GLY A 274 1.34 12.85 7.14
C GLY A 274 1.79 11.84 8.19
N LEU A 275 2.78 12.20 9.00
CA LEU A 275 3.31 11.34 10.08
C LEU A 275 2.81 11.83 11.44
N PRO A 276 2.45 10.92 12.37
CA PRO A 276 2.05 11.29 13.72
C PRO A 276 3.27 11.77 14.51
N ASN A 277 3.05 12.68 15.45
CA ASN A 277 4.09 13.08 16.41
C ASN A 277 4.10 12.17 17.66
N GLU A 278 3.07 11.37 17.86
CA GLU A 278 2.99 10.43 18.97
C GLU A 278 2.22 9.17 18.57
N VAL A 279 2.69 8.02 19.05
CA VAL A 279 1.97 6.74 18.95
C VAL A 279 1.91 6.09 20.32
N VAL A 280 0.69 5.84 20.81
CA VAL A 280 0.43 5.32 22.16
C VAL A 280 -0.18 3.93 22.07
N PRO A 281 0.47 2.88 22.62
CA PRO A 281 -0.15 1.58 22.82
C PRO A 281 -1.10 1.66 24.03
N VAL A 282 -2.40 1.78 23.75
CA VAL A 282 -3.45 1.90 24.79
C VAL A 282 -3.79 0.53 25.40
N VAL A 283 -3.87 -0.48 24.53
CA VAL A 283 -4.09 -1.88 24.92
C VAL A 283 -3.15 -2.77 24.14
N ILE A 284 -2.43 -3.65 24.81
CA ILE A 284 -1.63 -4.72 24.20
C ILE A 284 -1.93 -6.01 24.97
N ASP A 285 -2.78 -6.87 24.41
CA ASP A 285 -3.10 -8.17 24.98
C ASP A 285 -2.21 -9.25 24.39
N GLY A 286 -1.56 -10.03 25.25
CA GLY A 286 -0.61 -11.07 24.85
C GLY A 286 0.69 -10.50 24.29
N HIS A 287 1.24 -9.44 24.92
CA HIS A 287 2.53 -8.85 24.52
C HIS A 287 3.66 -9.88 24.45
N SER A 288 4.40 -9.86 23.37
CA SER A 288 5.58 -10.71 23.13
C SER A 288 6.64 -9.91 22.36
N PRO A 289 7.94 -10.15 22.58
CA PRO A 289 8.98 -9.54 21.76
C PRO A 289 9.16 -10.21 20.39
N TYR A 290 8.51 -11.36 20.14
CA TYR A 290 8.69 -12.20 18.96
C TYR A 290 7.49 -12.15 18.00
N ILE A 291 6.27 -12.19 18.56
CA ILE A 291 5.02 -12.30 17.80
C ILE A 291 4.08 -11.14 18.12
N PHE A 292 3.22 -10.83 17.17
CA PHE A 292 2.21 -9.80 17.33
C PHE A 292 1.22 -10.16 18.46
N PRO A 293 0.67 -9.15 19.18
CA PRO A 293 -0.32 -9.35 20.23
C PRO A 293 -1.63 -9.94 19.66
N GLN A 294 -2.42 -10.58 20.51
CA GLN A 294 -3.74 -11.09 20.16
C GLN A 294 -4.77 -9.97 19.91
N ALA A 295 -4.59 -8.86 20.61
CA ALA A 295 -5.36 -7.66 20.46
C ALA A 295 -4.52 -6.43 20.77
N SER A 296 -4.75 -5.36 20.03
CA SER A 296 -4.14 -4.07 20.31
C SER A 296 -5.08 -2.90 20.07
N THR A 297 -4.90 -1.86 20.89
CA THR A 297 -5.43 -0.52 20.63
C THR A 297 -4.28 0.45 20.58
N LEU A 298 -4.13 1.14 19.44
CA LEU A 298 -3.08 2.12 19.23
C LEU A 298 -3.70 3.48 18.91
N ALA A 299 -3.26 4.54 19.59
CA ALA A 299 -3.64 5.91 19.25
C ALA A 299 -2.48 6.59 18.51
N PHE A 300 -2.75 7.07 17.30
CA PHE A 300 -1.85 7.87 16.49
C PHE A 300 -2.30 9.32 16.56
N ARG A 301 -1.43 10.21 17.06
CA ARG A 301 -1.72 11.65 17.17
C ARG A 301 -1.00 12.41 16.08
N PHE A 302 -1.79 12.97 15.18
CA PHE A 302 -1.30 13.79 14.07
C PHE A 302 -1.38 15.26 14.45
N PRO A 303 -0.32 16.08 14.23
CA PRO A 303 -0.34 17.49 14.55
C PRO A 303 -1.29 18.26 13.63
N ALA A 304 -1.64 19.49 14.01
CA ALA A 304 -2.34 20.42 13.14
C ALA A 304 -1.51 20.70 11.86
N ARG A 305 -2.19 20.89 10.72
CA ARG A 305 -1.57 21.12 9.40
C ARG A 305 -2.25 22.31 8.72
N GLY A 306 -1.57 23.44 8.69
CA GLY A 306 -2.15 24.69 8.20
C GLY A 306 -3.42 25.04 8.98
N SER A 307 -4.57 25.16 8.30
CA SER A 307 -5.88 25.40 8.91
C SER A 307 -6.59 24.13 9.41
N ARG A 308 -6.05 22.94 9.14
CA ARG A 308 -6.65 21.67 9.55
C ARG A 308 -6.31 21.37 11.01
N PRO A 309 -7.29 20.94 11.82
CA PRO A 309 -7.07 20.62 13.22
C PRO A 309 -6.16 19.39 13.40
N PRO A 310 -5.62 19.16 14.60
CA PRO A 310 -4.98 17.90 14.93
C PRO A 310 -5.98 16.74 14.84
N VAL A 311 -5.49 15.56 14.49
CA VAL A 311 -6.33 14.35 14.36
C VAL A 311 -5.79 13.24 15.24
N GLU A 312 -6.66 12.60 16.02
CA GLU A 312 -6.37 11.34 16.67
C GLU A 312 -7.01 10.19 15.87
N LEU A 313 -6.17 9.28 15.35
CA LEU A 313 -6.61 8.03 14.74
C LEU A 313 -6.36 6.90 15.74
N THR A 314 -7.44 6.21 16.14
CA THR A 314 -7.33 5.07 17.04
C THR A 314 -7.63 3.78 16.26
N TRP A 315 -6.66 2.88 16.28
CA TRP A 315 -6.73 1.54 15.70
C TRP A 315 -7.14 0.51 16.74
N TYR A 316 -8.04 -0.39 16.37
CA TYR A 316 -8.46 -1.53 17.18
C TYR A 316 -8.31 -2.82 16.40
N ASP A 317 -7.62 -3.81 16.94
CA ASP A 317 -7.59 -5.17 16.43
C ASP A 317 -7.80 -6.22 17.54
N GLY A 318 -8.11 -7.44 17.12
CA GLY A 318 -8.42 -8.56 18.01
C GLY A 318 -9.92 -8.75 18.26
N GLN A 319 -10.38 -10.00 18.34
CA GLN A 319 -11.81 -10.39 18.37
C GLN A 319 -12.63 -9.72 19.46
N ARG A 320 -12.07 -9.52 20.64
CA ARG A 320 -12.78 -8.96 21.81
C ARG A 320 -12.46 -7.50 22.07
N ASN A 321 -11.56 -6.93 21.33
CA ASN A 321 -11.13 -5.53 21.48
C ASN A 321 -11.96 -4.64 20.54
N LEU A 322 -13.25 -4.56 20.80
CA LEU A 322 -14.17 -3.80 19.96
C LEU A 322 -14.01 -2.28 20.17
N PRO A 323 -14.06 -1.47 19.08
CA PRO A 323 -14.04 -0.03 19.19
C PRO A 323 -15.33 0.51 19.81
N PRO A 324 -15.29 1.67 20.48
CA PRO A 324 -16.51 2.42 20.81
C PRO A 324 -17.10 3.00 19.52
N LEU A 325 -18.29 2.53 19.14
CA LEU A 325 -18.99 2.95 17.92
C LEU A 325 -20.19 3.84 18.27
N PRO A 326 -20.57 4.80 17.39
CA PRO A 326 -21.80 5.56 17.54
C PRO A 326 -23.03 4.64 17.56
N PRO A 327 -24.12 5.00 18.28
CA PRO A 327 -25.34 4.20 18.31
C PRO A 327 -25.95 3.95 16.92
N GLU A 328 -25.76 4.89 15.99
CA GLU A 328 -26.26 4.84 14.62
C GLU A 328 -25.36 4.02 13.66
N PHE A 329 -24.28 3.48 14.17
CA PHE A 329 -23.39 2.66 13.36
C PHE A 329 -24.09 1.36 12.96
N ALA A 330 -24.31 1.17 11.68
CA ALA A 330 -24.76 -0.10 11.11
C ALA A 330 -23.57 -0.87 10.55
N ALA A 331 -23.43 -2.13 10.92
CA ALA A 331 -22.35 -2.96 10.37
C ALA A 331 -22.33 -2.88 8.82
N PRO A 332 -21.20 -2.61 8.19
CA PRO A 332 -21.10 -2.59 6.73
C PRO A 332 -21.53 -3.93 6.14
N VAL A 333 -22.10 -3.90 4.94
CA VAL A 333 -22.31 -5.12 4.15
C VAL A 333 -20.96 -5.79 3.92
N ALA A 334 -20.90 -7.11 4.03
CA ALA A 334 -19.66 -7.86 3.80
C ALA A 334 -19.10 -7.55 2.39
N ASP A 335 -17.87 -7.09 2.34
CA ASP A 335 -17.18 -6.85 1.09
C ASP A 335 -16.67 -8.22 0.57
N PRO A 336 -17.04 -8.64 -0.65
CA PRO A 336 -16.62 -9.92 -1.22
C PRO A 336 -15.10 -10.01 -1.43
N ASN A 337 -14.40 -8.87 -1.46
CA ASN A 337 -12.93 -8.82 -1.57
C ASN A 337 -12.22 -9.10 -0.23
N ILE A 338 -12.96 -9.15 0.89
CA ILE A 338 -12.39 -9.50 2.18
C ILE A 338 -12.17 -11.02 2.23
N PRO A 339 -10.94 -11.50 2.35
CA PRO A 339 -10.69 -12.92 2.49
C PRO A 339 -11.38 -13.46 3.75
N PRO A 340 -11.88 -14.70 3.71
CA PRO A 340 -12.50 -15.31 4.88
C PRO A 340 -11.53 -15.33 6.07
N PRO A 341 -12.05 -15.26 7.32
CA PRO A 341 -11.21 -15.34 8.52
C PRO A 341 -10.35 -16.58 8.48
N SER A 342 -9.05 -16.45 8.79
CA SER A 342 -8.19 -17.62 8.95
C SER A 342 -8.48 -18.30 10.29
N ARG A 343 -8.53 -19.62 10.29
CA ARG A 343 -8.69 -20.59 11.40
C ARG A 343 -9.31 -20.07 12.71
N GLY A 344 -10.39 -20.67 13.13
CA GLY A 344 -10.92 -20.59 14.50
C GLY A 344 -11.98 -19.53 14.79
N SER A 345 -12.56 -18.88 13.77
CA SER A 345 -13.56 -17.81 13.95
C SER A 345 -14.98 -18.18 13.51
N ALA A 346 -15.30 -19.45 13.39
CA ALA A 346 -16.61 -19.90 12.88
C ALA A 346 -17.81 -19.41 13.72
N ASP A 347 -17.61 -19.03 14.99
CA ASP A 347 -18.70 -18.79 15.94
C ASP A 347 -18.88 -17.34 16.44
N ALA A 348 -18.06 -16.40 16.00
CA ALA A 348 -18.19 -15.01 16.45
C ALA A 348 -18.93 -14.18 15.40
N LYS A 349 -19.98 -13.47 15.82
CA LYS A 349 -20.48 -12.29 15.10
C LYS A 349 -19.33 -11.26 15.06
N VAL A 350 -18.49 -11.38 14.06
CA VAL A 350 -17.31 -10.51 13.91
C VAL A 350 -17.77 -9.21 13.30
N LEU A 351 -17.35 -8.09 13.92
CA LEU A 351 -17.56 -6.77 13.35
C LEU A 351 -16.77 -6.68 12.03
N PRO A 352 -17.43 -6.43 10.88
CA PRO A 352 -16.72 -6.23 9.62
C PRO A 352 -15.70 -5.11 9.74
N PRO A 353 -14.50 -5.24 9.15
CA PRO A 353 -13.47 -4.22 9.21
C PRO A 353 -13.95 -2.87 8.67
N GLY A 354 -13.55 -1.78 9.31
CA GLY A 354 -14.00 -0.47 8.89
C GLY A 354 -13.44 0.69 9.69
N LYS A 355 -14.08 1.83 9.48
CA LYS A 355 -13.73 3.09 10.13
C LYS A 355 -14.95 3.98 10.40
N VAL A 356 -14.80 4.85 11.40
CA VAL A 356 -15.72 5.97 11.66
C VAL A 356 -14.87 7.25 11.69
N ILE A 357 -15.29 8.26 10.94
CA ILE A 357 -14.62 9.56 10.84
C ILE A 357 -15.51 10.61 11.45
N TYR A 358 -14.99 11.37 12.41
CA TYR A 358 -15.71 12.42 13.11
C TYR A 358 -15.20 13.79 12.65
N ALA A 359 -16.10 14.52 12.02
CA ALA A 359 -15.85 15.83 11.45
C ALA A 359 -16.76 16.90 12.07
N ASP A 360 -16.64 18.13 11.60
CA ASP A 360 -17.47 19.25 12.07
C ASP A 360 -18.95 19.05 11.70
N GLY A 361 -19.76 18.70 12.69
CA GLY A 361 -21.21 18.48 12.55
C GLY A 361 -21.62 17.21 11.79
N LEU A 362 -20.68 16.43 11.29
CA LEU A 362 -20.93 15.20 10.53
C LEU A 362 -20.11 14.02 11.03
N THR A 363 -20.67 12.84 10.95
CA THR A 363 -19.99 11.58 11.21
C THR A 363 -20.13 10.68 9.97
N PHE A 364 -19.04 10.05 9.59
CA PHE A 364 -19.00 9.17 8.43
C PHE A 364 -18.61 7.76 8.87
N GLN A 365 -19.33 6.75 8.43
CA GLN A 365 -18.92 5.36 8.54
C GLN A 365 -18.48 4.83 7.18
N GLY A 366 -17.42 4.02 7.16
CA GLY A 366 -16.92 3.33 5.98
C GLY A 366 -16.44 1.93 6.31
N GLY A 367 -16.44 1.08 5.31
CA GLY A 367 -15.82 -0.24 5.39
C GLY A 367 -14.33 -0.17 5.07
N THR A 368 -13.87 -1.19 4.40
CA THR A 368 -12.49 -1.35 3.92
C THR A 368 -12.46 -1.44 2.39
N HIS A 369 -11.29 -1.54 1.79
CA HIS A 369 -11.10 -1.62 0.33
C HIS A 369 -11.87 -0.52 -0.41
N GLY A 370 -12.72 -0.89 -1.39
CA GLY A 370 -13.51 0.02 -2.19
C GLY A 370 -14.80 0.56 -1.57
N SER A 371 -15.11 0.21 -0.31
CA SER A 371 -16.35 0.60 0.36
C SER A 371 -16.49 2.10 0.53
N THR A 372 -17.54 2.69 -0.04
CA THR A 372 -17.86 4.11 0.08
C THR A 372 -18.29 4.50 1.49
N LEU A 373 -18.15 5.78 1.81
CA LEU A 373 -18.62 6.35 3.08
C LEU A 373 -20.13 6.56 3.08
N LYS A 374 -20.72 6.40 4.27
CA LYS A 374 -22.10 6.81 4.58
C LYS A 374 -22.06 7.89 5.65
N ILE A 375 -22.92 8.88 5.54
CA ILE A 375 -23.16 9.89 6.59
C ILE A 375 -24.13 9.28 7.61
N ILE A 376 -23.81 9.38 8.88
CA ILE A 376 -24.63 8.95 10.01
C ILE A 376 -24.85 10.09 11.02
N PRO A 377 -26.05 10.20 11.65
CA PRO A 377 -27.25 9.42 11.35
C PRO A 377 -27.85 9.71 9.97
N GLU A 378 -28.76 8.87 9.50
CA GLU A 378 -29.40 9.02 8.19
C GLU A 378 -30.11 10.36 8.01
N SER A 379 -30.68 10.93 9.08
CA SER A 379 -31.28 12.28 9.06
C SER A 379 -30.31 13.33 8.54
N LYS A 380 -29.03 13.25 8.92
CA LYS A 380 -27.98 14.16 8.42
C LYS A 380 -27.64 13.91 6.95
N ALA A 381 -27.72 12.67 6.50
CA ALA A 381 -27.57 12.35 5.06
C ALA A 381 -28.72 12.96 4.24
N LEU A 382 -29.94 12.90 4.74
CA LEU A 382 -31.12 13.50 4.10
C LEU A 382 -31.03 15.03 4.03
N ASP A 383 -30.54 15.71 5.07
CA ASP A 383 -30.30 17.17 5.06
C ASP A 383 -29.33 17.64 3.96
N LEU A 384 -28.46 16.73 3.52
CA LEU A 384 -27.47 16.96 2.47
C LEU A 384 -27.89 16.36 1.11
N ALA A 385 -29.06 15.73 1.03
CA ALA A 385 -29.58 15.18 -0.23
C ALA A 385 -29.64 16.30 -1.31
N GLY A 386 -29.09 16.00 -2.49
CA GLY A 386 -29.00 16.99 -3.57
C GLY A 386 -27.88 18.04 -3.43
N LYS A 387 -27.16 18.08 -2.30
CA LYS A 387 -25.99 18.96 -2.10
C LYS A 387 -24.65 18.20 -2.19
N LEU A 388 -24.69 16.87 -2.19
CA LEU A 388 -23.49 16.05 -2.35
C LEU A 388 -22.95 16.17 -3.78
N PRO A 389 -21.63 16.27 -3.96
CA PRO A 389 -21.05 16.35 -5.29
C PRO A 389 -21.23 15.02 -6.05
N MET A 390 -21.29 15.14 -7.37
CA MET A 390 -21.21 13.94 -8.22
C MET A 390 -19.84 13.30 -8.05
N VAL A 391 -19.84 12.00 -7.85
CA VAL A 391 -18.61 11.21 -7.68
C VAL A 391 -18.18 10.72 -9.07
N PRO A 392 -16.96 11.08 -9.53
CA PRO A 392 -16.44 10.55 -10.79
C PRO A 392 -16.26 9.03 -10.74
N SER A 393 -16.45 8.36 -11.85
CA SER A 393 -16.07 6.95 -12.00
C SER A 393 -14.59 6.83 -12.36
N SER A 394 -13.95 5.75 -11.96
CA SER A 394 -12.60 5.42 -12.41
C SER A 394 -12.61 5.04 -13.89
N THR A 395 -11.58 5.50 -14.63
CA THR A 395 -11.36 5.12 -16.04
C THR A 395 -10.64 3.80 -16.19
N SER A 396 -9.91 3.37 -15.16
CA SER A 396 -9.16 2.13 -15.10
C SER A 396 -9.23 1.54 -13.69
N ASN A 397 -9.22 0.22 -13.58
CA ASN A 397 -9.07 -0.44 -12.27
C ASN A 397 -7.61 -0.34 -11.78
N HIS A 398 -7.34 -0.81 -10.57
CA HIS A 398 -6.03 -0.65 -9.94
C HIS A 398 -4.88 -1.34 -10.69
N PHE A 399 -5.13 -2.51 -11.25
CA PHE A 399 -4.14 -3.28 -12.01
C PHE A 399 -3.91 -2.69 -13.40
N GLU A 400 -4.97 -2.27 -14.05
CA GLU A 400 -4.95 -1.58 -15.33
C GLU A 400 -4.23 -0.23 -15.21
N ASN A 401 -4.50 0.56 -14.17
CA ASN A 401 -3.81 1.81 -13.87
C ASN A 401 -2.28 1.62 -13.78
N PHE A 402 -1.80 0.55 -13.13
CA PHE A 402 -0.38 0.26 -13.07
C PHE A 402 0.22 -0.02 -14.46
N LEU A 403 -0.45 -0.86 -15.24
CA LEU A 403 0.04 -1.24 -16.56
C LEU A 403 0.02 -0.06 -17.54
N LEU A 404 -1.02 0.77 -17.51
CA LEU A 404 -1.09 2.02 -18.27
C LEU A 404 -0.01 3.01 -17.81
N ALA A 405 0.30 3.05 -16.50
CA ALA A 405 1.41 3.87 -15.99
C ALA A 405 2.78 3.37 -16.48
N CYS A 406 2.98 2.06 -16.63
CA CYS A 406 4.18 1.50 -17.25
C CYS A 406 4.33 1.93 -18.72
N GLN A 407 3.22 2.12 -19.43
CA GLN A 407 3.19 2.60 -20.82
C GLN A 407 3.29 4.13 -20.92
N GLY A 408 3.20 4.84 -19.79
CA GLY A 408 3.23 6.31 -19.72
C GLY A 408 1.91 6.98 -20.10
N GLU A 409 0.80 6.22 -20.10
CA GLU A 409 -0.55 6.70 -20.43
C GLU A 409 -1.29 7.24 -19.20
N GLU A 410 -1.01 6.66 -18.02
CA GLU A 410 -1.53 7.12 -16.73
C GLU A 410 -0.39 7.35 -15.72
N ARG A 411 -0.75 7.83 -14.53
CA ARG A 411 0.12 7.84 -13.34
C ARG A 411 -0.39 6.84 -12.33
N CYS A 412 0.50 6.18 -11.61
CA CYS A 412 0.13 5.31 -10.50
C CYS A 412 -0.66 6.11 -9.46
N ARG A 413 -1.89 5.69 -9.13
CA ARG A 413 -2.72 6.36 -8.12
C ARG A 413 -2.14 6.13 -6.72
N SER A 414 -1.74 4.92 -6.41
CA SER A 414 -1.07 4.56 -5.16
C SER A 414 0.44 4.43 -5.38
N SER A 415 1.08 5.51 -5.88
CA SER A 415 2.53 5.54 -6.07
C SER A 415 3.24 5.35 -4.73
N PHE A 416 4.52 4.95 -4.74
CA PHE A 416 5.27 4.81 -3.50
C PHE A 416 5.39 6.14 -2.74
N ALA A 417 5.40 7.26 -3.44
CA ALA A 417 5.35 8.59 -2.84
C ALA A 417 4.04 8.85 -2.08
N VAL A 418 2.90 8.32 -2.56
CA VAL A 418 1.58 8.42 -1.91
C VAL A 418 1.43 7.40 -0.80
N ALA A 419 1.73 6.13 -1.07
CA ALA A 419 1.52 5.02 -0.14
C ALA A 419 2.59 4.92 0.96
N GLY A 420 3.79 5.44 0.71
CA GLY A 420 4.91 5.33 1.63
C GLY A 420 4.66 5.97 3.00
N PRO A 421 4.19 7.22 3.09
CA PRO A 421 3.86 7.84 4.38
C PRO A 421 2.82 7.04 5.17
N LEU A 422 1.81 6.48 4.53
CA LEU A 422 0.84 5.58 5.17
C LEU A 422 1.52 4.32 5.74
N CYS A 423 2.41 3.68 4.96
CA CYS A 423 3.18 2.54 5.44
C CYS A 423 4.12 2.91 6.60
N GLN A 424 4.68 4.11 6.60
CA GLN A 424 5.51 4.61 7.70
C GLN A 424 4.70 4.82 8.99
N VAL A 425 3.45 5.28 8.91
CA VAL A 425 2.53 5.34 10.07
C VAL A 425 2.33 3.94 10.66
N MET A 426 2.07 2.95 9.80
CA MET A 426 1.90 1.56 10.26
C MET A 426 3.19 1.00 10.88
N ALA A 427 4.37 1.29 10.31
CA ALA A 427 5.65 0.88 10.88
C ALA A 427 5.90 1.46 12.27
N LEU A 428 5.52 2.73 12.52
CA LEU A 428 5.56 3.33 13.87
C LEU A 428 4.64 2.59 14.83
N GLY A 429 3.42 2.24 14.40
CA GLY A 429 2.49 1.44 15.20
C GLY A 429 3.04 0.05 15.55
N VAL A 430 3.67 -0.64 14.60
CA VAL A 430 4.33 -1.94 14.83
C VAL A 430 5.45 -1.82 15.87
N ILE A 431 6.24 -0.74 15.83
CA ILE A 431 7.29 -0.50 16.84
C ILE A 431 6.65 -0.28 18.23
N ALA A 432 5.58 0.51 18.31
CA ALA A 432 4.86 0.74 19.57
C ALA A 432 4.27 -0.57 20.15
N GLN A 433 3.71 -1.44 19.30
CA GLN A 433 3.22 -2.77 19.69
C GLN A 433 4.35 -3.65 20.23
N ARG A 434 5.47 -3.72 19.49
CA ARG A 434 6.63 -4.57 19.85
C ARG A 434 7.27 -4.17 21.16
N LEU A 435 7.38 -2.88 21.44
CA LEU A 435 8.00 -2.34 22.64
C LEU A 435 7.02 -2.11 23.78
N ASN A 436 5.72 -2.14 23.51
CA ASN A 436 4.65 -1.78 24.43
C ASN A 436 4.94 -0.43 25.12
N THR A 437 5.31 0.59 24.34
CA THR A 437 5.71 1.90 24.87
C THR A 437 5.25 3.03 23.94
N THR A 438 4.95 4.17 24.54
CA THR A 438 4.63 5.40 23.80
C THR A 438 5.85 5.92 23.06
N LEU A 439 5.67 6.23 21.78
CA LEU A 439 6.69 6.79 20.92
C LEU A 439 6.43 8.27 20.67
N ALA A 440 7.39 9.12 21.02
CA ALA A 440 7.41 10.54 20.63
C ALA A 440 8.24 10.67 19.35
N PHE A 441 7.58 10.83 18.19
CA PHE A 441 8.22 10.88 16.89
C PHE A 441 8.39 12.33 16.41
N ASP A 442 9.61 12.70 16.08
CA ASP A 442 9.94 13.98 15.46
C ASP A 442 10.03 13.79 13.92
N SER A 443 9.06 14.34 13.21
CA SER A 443 8.98 14.26 11.75
C SER A 443 10.11 15.03 11.03
N THR A 444 10.70 16.05 11.69
CA THR A 444 11.80 16.85 11.12
C THR A 444 13.11 16.05 11.12
N THR A 445 13.45 15.48 12.27
CA THR A 445 14.67 14.67 12.41
C THR A 445 14.44 13.20 12.00
N ARG A 446 13.18 12.79 11.82
CA ARG A 446 12.74 11.41 11.53
C ARG A 446 13.24 10.41 12.58
N LYS A 447 13.19 10.83 13.86
CA LYS A 447 13.65 10.04 15.02
C LYS A 447 12.58 9.95 16.08
N ILE A 448 12.66 8.90 16.89
CA ILE A 448 11.89 8.75 18.12
C ILE A 448 12.72 9.35 19.26
N ALA A 449 12.23 10.45 19.83
CA ALA A 449 12.99 11.27 20.78
C ALA A 449 13.18 10.58 22.14
N ASN A 450 12.22 9.76 22.57
CA ASN A 450 12.13 9.21 23.91
C ASN A 450 12.60 7.76 24.07
N HIS A 451 13.06 7.08 22.97
CA HIS A 451 13.38 5.66 23.06
C HIS A 451 14.50 5.21 22.08
N LYS A 452 15.67 4.82 22.59
CA LYS A 452 16.84 4.43 21.79
C LYS A 452 16.56 3.19 20.93
N VAL A 453 16.06 2.10 21.52
CA VAL A 453 15.78 0.85 20.78
C VAL A 453 14.72 1.06 19.70
N ALA A 454 13.75 1.94 19.92
CA ALA A 454 12.78 2.26 18.89
C ALA A 454 13.43 2.91 17.65
N ASN A 455 14.49 3.71 17.82
CA ASN A 455 15.26 4.22 16.69
C ASN A 455 16.03 3.14 15.92
N GLU A 456 16.49 2.10 16.60
CA GLU A 456 17.10 0.95 15.95
C GLU A 456 16.07 0.19 15.11
N LEU A 457 14.83 0.06 15.63
CA LEU A 457 13.71 -0.56 14.92
C LEU A 457 13.20 0.29 13.73
N LEU A 458 13.33 1.62 13.76
CA LEU A 458 13.05 2.46 12.59
C LEU A 458 13.94 2.09 11.40
N ALA A 459 15.21 1.84 11.66
CA ALA A 459 16.15 1.38 10.64
C ALA A 459 15.84 -0.05 10.17
N GLY A 460 15.26 -0.87 11.04
CA GLY A 460 15.09 -2.29 10.86
C GLY A 460 16.36 -3.08 11.24
N ALA A 461 16.26 -4.40 11.19
CA ALA A 461 17.41 -5.26 11.38
C ALA A 461 18.47 -5.01 10.29
N PRO A 462 19.78 -5.04 10.62
CA PRO A 462 20.80 -4.97 9.60
C PRO A 462 20.65 -6.17 8.63
N PRO A 463 20.87 -5.95 7.33
CA PRO A 463 20.75 -7.03 6.35
C PRO A 463 21.78 -8.11 6.60
N ARG A 464 21.44 -9.35 6.23
CA ARG A 464 22.42 -10.45 6.21
C ARG A 464 23.58 -10.13 5.27
N LYS A 465 24.73 -10.76 5.52
CA LYS A 465 25.93 -10.62 4.66
C LYS A 465 25.59 -10.96 3.20
N GLY A 466 25.96 -10.06 2.29
CA GLY A 466 25.67 -10.19 0.85
C GLY A 466 24.33 -9.61 0.40
N TRP A 467 23.55 -9.03 1.35
CA TRP A 467 22.29 -8.36 1.03
C TRP A 467 22.33 -6.84 1.25
N GLU A 468 23.48 -6.28 1.63
CA GLU A 468 23.67 -4.86 1.95
C GLU A 468 23.47 -3.92 0.76
N GLN A 469 23.68 -4.44 -0.46
CA GLN A 469 23.56 -3.65 -1.69
C GLN A 469 22.17 -3.06 -1.92
N TYR A 470 21.13 -3.73 -1.44
CA TYR A 470 19.75 -3.26 -1.61
C TYR A 470 19.41 -2.02 -0.77
N TYR A 471 20.22 -1.70 0.23
CA TYR A 471 20.10 -0.49 1.07
C TYR A 471 20.87 0.71 0.53
N LYS A 472 21.50 0.55 -0.63
CA LYS A 472 22.25 1.64 -1.33
C LYS A 472 21.37 2.19 -2.46
N LEU A 473 21.33 3.52 -2.55
CA LEU A 473 20.67 4.26 -3.61
C LEU A 473 21.69 4.79 -4.60
#